data_a1f9b6ef7d9ca606bf20233c458b54e9
#
_entry.id   a1f9b6ef7d9ca606bf20233c458b54e9
#
_cell.length_a   1.000
_cell.length_b   1.000
_cell.length_c   1.000
_cell.angle_alpha   90.00
_cell.angle_beta   90.00
_cell.angle_gamma   90.00
#
_symmetry.space_group_name_H-M   'P 1'
#
loop_
_entity.id
_entity.type
_entity.pdbx_description
1 polymer ?
#
loop_
_entity_poly.entity_id
_entity_poly.type
_entity_poly.pdbx_seq_one_letter_code
_entity_poly.pdbx_strand_id
1 'polypeptide(L)'
;MKRVLLGILSSFVLFNVYAADYRAVLVADIDSGHVLYQENANQLNYPASLTKIMTLYLTFDALEHNRLHLDDYLIVSQYAADAQPVKLGLTAGSKIKVEDAIKAVAVHSANDVARVLAENLKGGKEGNFAAMMTHVANEIGLQHTNFENSSGLPNDDHMSTARDIALLSMAVYKHFPQYWKYFGIKTWTYNGKTYTNGNRLLGVYPGCDGMKTGFTNKSKYSLVATAKRTNRHLIAVVLGAENKDIRAQVATRMLNIGFGKIGVGSATNYSTSQTQTYHKETPSSANPVAKYATPAPSNTTHYASGSVGVQCGAFSVYNSAQNQSQKVYTATGFNPEIQQNESGLYRVRINGISESAAQNAKNAASANGIDCYIFH
;
A
#
# COMPACT_ATOMS: atom_id res chain seq x y z
N MET A 1 58.47 0.18 48.69
CA MET A 1 57.33 -0.44 47.97
C MET A 1 56.36 0.65 47.58
N LYS A 2 56.40 1.13 46.32
CA LYS A 2 55.52 2.15 45.76
C LYS A 2 54.38 1.43 45.01
N ARG A 3 53.14 1.56 45.47
CA ARG A 3 51.94 1.07 44.78
C ARG A 3 51.53 2.08 43.70
N VAL A 4 51.57 1.68 42.43
CA VAL A 4 51.05 2.42 41.31
C VAL A 4 49.56 2.06 41.18
N LEU A 5 48.68 3.05 41.38
CA LEU A 5 47.25 2.91 41.10
C LEU A 5 47.03 3.21 39.60
N LEU A 6 46.64 2.18 38.84
CA LEU A 6 46.26 2.36 37.45
C LEU A 6 44.75 2.73 37.42
N GLY A 7 44.47 4.00 37.16
CA GLY A 7 43.09 4.48 36.94
C GLY A 7 42.60 4.09 35.54
N ILE A 8 41.57 3.22 35.47
CA ILE A 8 40.87 2.92 34.22
C ILE A 8 39.92 4.07 33.91
N LEU A 9 40.28 4.90 32.94
CA LEU A 9 39.40 5.94 32.41
C LEU A 9 38.39 5.28 31.45
N SER A 10 37.16 5.03 31.95
CA SER A 10 36.06 4.52 31.14
C SER A 10 35.51 5.67 30.30
N SER A 11 35.88 5.70 29.01
CA SER A 11 35.31 6.63 28.05
C SER A 11 33.88 6.26 27.74
N PHE A 12 32.93 6.93 28.38
CA PHE A 12 31.50 6.88 27.97
C PHE A 12 31.36 7.54 26.59
N VAL A 13 31.27 6.74 25.54
CA VAL A 13 30.85 7.20 24.21
C VAL A 13 29.34 7.47 24.29
N LEU A 14 28.96 8.72 24.39
CA LEU A 14 27.59 9.16 24.25
C LEU A 14 27.19 8.96 22.78
N PHE A 15 26.47 7.87 22.49
CA PHE A 15 25.77 7.74 21.23
C PHE A 15 24.63 8.76 21.21
N ASN A 16 24.81 9.83 20.43
CA ASN A 16 23.70 10.70 20.06
C ASN A 16 22.76 9.90 19.15
N VAL A 17 21.71 9.33 19.71
CA VAL A 17 20.59 8.79 18.95
C VAL A 17 19.84 9.98 18.36
N TYR A 18 20.19 10.39 17.16
CA TYR A 18 19.35 11.33 16.42
C TYR A 18 18.02 10.65 16.16
N ALA A 19 16.92 11.23 16.66
CA ALA A 19 15.59 10.79 16.30
C ALA A 19 15.45 10.86 14.77
N ALA A 20 15.01 9.79 14.15
CA ALA A 20 14.81 9.78 12.70
C ALA A 20 13.74 10.82 12.32
N ASP A 21 13.99 11.58 11.28
CA ASP A 21 13.09 12.63 10.77
C ASP A 21 11.73 12.08 10.28
N TYR A 22 11.51 10.77 10.38
CA TYR A 22 10.32 10.04 9.96
C TYR A 22 10.16 8.75 10.78
N ARG A 23 8.97 8.14 10.75
CA ARG A 23 8.70 6.88 11.45
C ARG A 23 9.01 5.65 10.60
N ALA A 24 8.61 5.66 9.34
CA ALA A 24 8.82 4.54 8.42
C ALA A 24 9.00 5.02 6.98
N VAL A 25 9.81 4.29 6.20
CA VAL A 25 9.98 4.51 4.77
C VAL A 25 10.07 3.18 4.02
N LEU A 26 9.63 3.21 2.76
CA LEU A 26 9.83 2.12 1.81
C LEU A 26 10.01 2.68 0.40
N VAL A 27 10.95 2.12 -0.36
CA VAL A 27 11.10 2.39 -1.80
C VAL A 27 11.03 1.07 -2.54
N ALA A 28 10.20 1.01 -3.57
CA ALA A 28 10.08 -0.16 -4.43
C ALA A 28 9.98 0.24 -5.90
N ASP A 29 10.32 -0.71 -6.76
CA ASP A 29 10.04 -0.66 -8.18
C ASP A 29 8.59 -1.13 -8.41
N ILE A 30 7.77 -0.29 -9.03
CA ILE A 30 6.33 -0.55 -9.19
C ILE A 30 6.08 -1.74 -10.12
N ASP A 31 6.88 -1.89 -11.18
CA ASP A 31 6.66 -2.90 -12.20
C ASP A 31 7.02 -4.31 -11.67
N SER A 32 8.16 -4.44 -11.00
CA SER A 32 8.62 -5.72 -10.45
C SER A 32 8.13 -6.00 -9.02
N GLY A 33 7.70 -4.97 -8.27
CA GLY A 33 7.39 -5.07 -6.85
C GLY A 33 8.64 -5.22 -5.95
N HIS A 34 9.85 -5.13 -6.51
CA HIS A 34 11.08 -5.32 -5.74
C HIS A 34 11.33 -4.14 -4.79
N VAL A 35 11.51 -4.43 -3.49
CA VAL A 35 11.86 -3.43 -2.49
C VAL A 35 13.33 -3.06 -2.61
N LEU A 36 13.59 -1.80 -2.90
CA LEU A 36 14.94 -1.26 -3.08
C LEU A 36 15.53 -0.75 -1.77
N TYR A 37 14.69 -0.17 -0.89
CA TYR A 37 15.10 0.31 0.42
C TYR A 37 13.90 0.34 1.37
N GLN A 38 14.13 0.09 2.66
CA GLN A 38 13.09 0.19 3.68
C GLN A 38 13.68 0.40 5.08
N GLU A 39 12.95 1.14 5.91
CA GLU A 39 13.16 1.24 7.36
C GLU A 39 11.79 1.22 8.04
N ASN A 40 11.64 0.41 9.07
CA ASN A 40 10.40 0.25 9.85
C ASN A 40 9.14 0.00 8.98
N ALA A 41 9.29 -0.61 7.79
CA ALA A 41 8.25 -0.68 6.78
C ALA A 41 7.00 -1.43 7.23
N ASN A 42 7.11 -2.32 8.22
CA ASN A 42 6.00 -3.08 8.81
C ASN A 42 5.47 -2.47 10.12
N GLN A 43 6.05 -1.35 10.59
CA GLN A 43 5.56 -0.66 11.78
C GLN A 43 4.18 -0.05 11.53
N LEU A 44 3.24 -0.31 12.45
CA LEU A 44 1.89 0.28 12.40
C LEU A 44 1.95 1.80 12.55
N ASN A 45 1.24 2.49 11.69
CA ASN A 45 1.10 3.94 11.66
C ASN A 45 -0.32 4.33 11.27
N TYR A 46 -0.74 5.51 11.68
CA TYR A 46 -1.98 6.11 11.18
C TYR A 46 -1.78 6.56 9.72
N PRO A 47 -2.53 6.03 8.74
CA PRO A 47 -2.37 6.38 7.33
C PRO A 47 -2.80 7.81 7.02
N ALA A 48 -3.65 8.42 7.86
CA ALA A 48 -4.28 9.70 7.58
C ALA A 48 -4.89 9.70 6.16
N SER A 49 -4.79 10.79 5.41
CA SER A 49 -5.38 10.88 4.06
C SER A 49 -4.72 9.98 3.00
N LEU A 50 -3.71 9.15 3.33
CA LEU A 50 -3.28 8.06 2.43
C LEU A 50 -4.39 7.00 2.29
N THR A 51 -5.29 6.89 3.26
CA THR A 51 -6.56 6.12 3.19
C THR A 51 -7.33 6.36 1.90
N LYS A 52 -7.32 7.60 1.40
CA LYS A 52 -8.04 7.98 0.19
C LYS A 52 -7.52 7.29 -1.09
N ILE A 53 -6.35 6.67 -1.02
CA ILE A 53 -5.85 5.80 -2.09
C ILE A 53 -6.79 4.59 -2.23
N MET A 54 -7.22 3.98 -1.10
CA MET A 54 -8.20 2.88 -1.12
C MET A 54 -9.60 3.36 -1.54
N THR A 55 -10.01 4.54 -1.11
CA THR A 55 -11.29 5.13 -1.55
C THR A 55 -11.31 5.31 -3.07
N LEU A 56 -10.21 5.81 -3.66
CA LEU A 56 -10.08 5.93 -5.11
C LEU A 56 -9.92 4.58 -5.80
N TYR A 57 -9.21 3.61 -5.20
CA TYR A 57 -9.13 2.24 -5.71
C TYR A 57 -10.52 1.62 -5.92
N LEU A 58 -11.40 1.71 -4.91
CA LEU A 58 -12.77 1.21 -5.00
C LEU A 58 -13.65 2.03 -5.94
N THR A 59 -13.38 3.32 -6.08
CA THR A 59 -14.04 4.16 -7.08
C THR A 59 -13.65 3.74 -8.50
N PHE A 60 -12.37 3.49 -8.74
CA PHE A 60 -11.86 3.02 -10.04
C PHE A 60 -12.36 1.61 -10.36
N ASP A 61 -12.45 0.73 -9.36
CA ASP A 61 -13.06 -0.59 -9.51
C ASP A 61 -14.54 -0.49 -9.93
N ALA A 62 -15.28 0.45 -9.35
CA ALA A 62 -16.68 0.68 -9.75
C ALA A 62 -16.80 1.20 -11.19
N LEU A 63 -15.87 2.06 -11.63
CA LEU A 63 -15.80 2.56 -13.01
C LEU A 63 -15.47 1.43 -13.99
N GLU A 64 -14.49 0.59 -13.67
CA GLU A 64 -14.03 -0.50 -14.53
C GLU A 64 -15.12 -1.56 -14.75
N HIS A 65 -15.96 -1.79 -13.73
CA HIS A 65 -17.09 -2.73 -13.80
C HIS A 65 -18.41 -2.05 -14.23
N ASN A 66 -18.39 -0.85 -14.78
CA ASN A 66 -19.57 -0.10 -15.23
C ASN A 66 -20.68 0.08 -14.16
N ARG A 67 -20.29 0.04 -12.87
CA ARG A 67 -21.17 0.35 -11.74
C ARG A 67 -21.24 1.84 -11.44
N LEU A 68 -20.36 2.60 -12.07
CA LEU A 68 -20.25 4.05 -12.00
C LEU A 68 -19.65 4.56 -13.32
N HIS A 69 -20.01 5.79 -13.74
CA HIS A 69 -19.44 6.45 -14.90
C HIS A 69 -18.86 7.81 -14.51
N LEU A 70 -17.84 8.29 -15.21
CA LEU A 70 -17.20 9.58 -14.92
C LEU A 70 -18.17 10.76 -14.99
N ASP A 71 -19.22 10.63 -15.81
CA ASP A 71 -20.24 11.67 -16.03
C ASP A 71 -21.42 11.58 -15.06
N ASP A 72 -21.52 10.54 -14.25
CA ASP A 72 -22.57 10.41 -13.24
C ASP A 72 -22.46 11.49 -12.16
N TYR A 73 -23.59 11.75 -11.49
CA TYR A 73 -23.67 12.70 -10.39
C TYR A 73 -23.98 12.00 -9.08
N LEU A 74 -23.12 12.22 -8.09
CA LEU A 74 -23.26 11.71 -6.73
C LEU A 74 -24.01 12.71 -5.87
N ILE A 75 -24.95 12.22 -5.06
CA ILE A 75 -25.73 13.06 -4.14
C ILE A 75 -24.91 13.27 -2.87
N VAL A 76 -24.87 14.50 -2.39
CA VAL A 76 -24.22 14.91 -1.15
C VAL A 76 -25.21 14.77 0.01
N SER A 77 -24.94 13.89 0.95
CA SER A 77 -25.71 13.76 2.19
C SER A 77 -25.36 14.87 3.19
N GLN A 78 -26.20 15.06 4.20
CA GLN A 78 -25.86 15.94 5.34
C GLN A 78 -24.60 15.43 6.06
N TYR A 79 -24.48 14.13 6.27
CA TYR A 79 -23.29 13.50 6.88
C TYR A 79 -21.99 13.80 6.12
N ALA A 80 -22.03 13.74 4.78
CA ALA A 80 -20.88 14.08 3.96
C ALA A 80 -20.55 15.58 4.04
N ALA A 81 -21.55 16.46 3.97
CA ALA A 81 -21.38 17.92 4.08
C ALA A 81 -20.76 18.35 5.42
N ASP A 82 -21.09 17.64 6.50
CA ASP A 82 -20.57 17.88 7.87
C ASP A 82 -19.16 17.34 8.12
N ALA A 83 -18.50 16.79 7.08
CA ALA A 83 -17.14 16.28 7.24
C ALA A 83 -16.18 17.33 7.79
N GLN A 84 -15.25 16.89 8.64
CA GLN A 84 -14.18 17.74 9.17
C GLN A 84 -13.24 18.19 8.03
N PRO A 85 -12.58 19.36 8.15
CA PRO A 85 -11.59 19.80 7.17
C PRO A 85 -10.44 18.77 7.00
N VAL A 86 -9.86 18.69 5.83
CA VAL A 86 -9.96 19.48 4.59
C VAL A 86 -11.20 19.05 3.79
N LYS A 87 -11.96 19.98 3.22
CA LYS A 87 -13.18 19.69 2.45
C LYS A 87 -13.43 20.74 1.34
N LEU A 88 -14.24 20.41 0.34
CA LEU A 88 -14.73 21.36 -0.68
C LEU A 88 -15.76 22.33 -0.08
N GLY A 89 -16.51 21.90 0.93
CA GLY A 89 -17.64 22.63 1.52
C GLY A 89 -18.91 22.43 0.71
N LEU A 90 -19.18 21.19 0.29
CA LEU A 90 -20.39 20.84 -0.43
C LEU A 90 -21.62 21.00 0.45
N THR A 91 -22.74 21.43 -0.15
CA THR A 91 -24.02 21.57 0.52
C THR A 91 -24.81 20.26 0.45
N ALA A 92 -25.49 19.88 1.54
CA ALA A 92 -26.38 18.73 1.56
C ALA A 92 -27.49 18.88 0.49
N GLY A 93 -27.82 17.78 -0.18
CA GLY A 93 -28.76 17.73 -1.31
C GLY A 93 -28.17 18.19 -2.65
N SER A 94 -26.99 18.81 -2.68
CA SER A 94 -26.29 19.13 -3.94
C SER A 94 -25.73 17.88 -4.59
N LYS A 95 -25.21 18.03 -5.80
CA LYS A 95 -24.59 16.94 -6.57
C LYS A 95 -23.18 17.31 -6.98
N ILE A 96 -22.29 16.31 -7.03
CA ILE A 96 -20.96 16.44 -7.58
C ILE A 96 -20.77 15.39 -8.67
N LYS A 97 -20.17 15.78 -9.80
CA LYS A 97 -19.80 14.86 -10.88
C LYS A 97 -18.71 13.89 -10.39
N VAL A 98 -18.78 12.61 -10.77
CA VAL A 98 -17.81 11.57 -10.36
C VAL A 98 -16.37 11.95 -10.69
N GLU A 99 -16.13 12.48 -11.90
CA GLU A 99 -14.77 12.90 -12.28
C GLU A 99 -14.24 14.04 -11.40
N ASP A 100 -15.10 14.99 -11.02
CA ASP A 100 -14.73 16.06 -10.10
C ASP A 100 -14.53 15.54 -8.66
N ALA A 101 -15.32 14.54 -8.25
CA ALA A 101 -15.11 13.88 -6.96
C ALA A 101 -13.75 13.18 -6.90
N ILE A 102 -13.34 12.49 -7.96
CA ILE A 102 -12.00 11.87 -8.07
C ILE A 102 -10.91 12.94 -7.96
N LYS A 103 -11.03 14.04 -8.72
CA LYS A 103 -10.07 15.17 -8.68
C LYS A 103 -10.01 15.82 -7.29
N ALA A 104 -11.16 16.02 -6.66
CA ALA A 104 -11.25 16.60 -5.31
C ALA A 104 -10.52 15.74 -4.28
N VAL A 105 -10.67 14.41 -4.34
CA VAL A 105 -10.01 13.48 -3.43
C VAL A 105 -8.51 13.36 -3.74
N ALA A 106 -8.11 13.28 -5.01
CA ALA A 106 -6.72 13.11 -5.40
C ALA A 106 -5.88 14.39 -5.15
N VAL A 107 -6.40 15.55 -5.54
CA VAL A 107 -5.68 16.84 -5.53
C VAL A 107 -5.82 17.55 -4.18
N HIS A 108 -7.06 17.81 -3.77
CA HIS A 108 -7.36 18.59 -2.55
C HIS A 108 -7.46 17.74 -1.30
N SER A 109 -7.59 16.41 -1.45
CA SER A 109 -7.78 15.51 -0.29
C SER A 109 -9.10 15.74 0.48
N ALA A 110 -10.17 16.13 -0.23
CA ALA A 110 -11.44 16.54 0.33
C ALA A 110 -12.13 15.40 1.13
N ASN A 111 -12.39 15.62 2.43
CA ASN A 111 -13.00 14.62 3.31
C ASN A 111 -14.49 14.47 3.05
N ASP A 112 -15.21 15.57 2.79
CA ASP A 112 -16.63 15.54 2.41
C ASP A 112 -16.85 14.72 1.13
N VAL A 113 -15.99 14.89 0.13
CA VAL A 113 -16.08 14.14 -1.13
C VAL A 113 -15.73 12.66 -0.95
N ALA A 114 -14.75 12.33 -0.09
CA ALA A 114 -14.46 10.93 0.24
C ALA A 114 -15.68 10.24 0.86
N ARG A 115 -16.44 10.92 1.75
CA ARG A 115 -17.71 10.43 2.27
C ARG A 115 -18.78 10.29 1.20
N VAL A 116 -18.89 11.28 0.30
CA VAL A 116 -19.84 11.20 -0.85
C VAL A 116 -19.56 9.96 -1.68
N LEU A 117 -18.31 9.68 -2.02
CA LEU A 117 -17.94 8.46 -2.75
C LEU A 117 -18.32 7.20 -1.95
N ALA A 118 -17.99 7.16 -0.66
CA ALA A 118 -18.27 6.02 0.21
C ALA A 118 -19.78 5.69 0.28
N GLU A 119 -20.61 6.70 0.51
CA GLU A 119 -22.06 6.53 0.64
C GLU A 119 -22.72 6.12 -0.68
N ASN A 120 -22.30 6.70 -1.80
CA ASN A 120 -22.88 6.38 -3.11
C ASN A 120 -22.41 5.01 -3.65
N LEU A 121 -21.20 4.55 -3.29
CA LEU A 121 -20.67 3.25 -3.73
C LEU A 121 -21.18 2.07 -2.89
N LYS A 122 -21.54 2.27 -1.62
CA LYS A 122 -21.92 1.17 -0.70
C LYS A 122 -23.22 1.41 0.07
N GLY A 123 -24.15 2.18 -0.48
CA GLY A 123 -25.51 2.26 0.05
C GLY A 123 -25.65 3.01 1.38
N GLY A 124 -25.14 4.24 1.44
CA GLY A 124 -25.58 5.25 2.42
C GLY A 124 -24.91 5.24 3.80
N LYS A 125 -24.00 4.30 4.12
CA LYS A 125 -23.27 4.31 5.39
C LYS A 125 -21.76 4.17 5.18
N GLU A 126 -20.98 5.16 5.60
CA GLU A 126 -19.51 5.15 5.50
C GLU A 126 -18.89 3.92 6.18
N GLY A 127 -19.45 3.44 7.32
CA GLY A 127 -18.96 2.24 7.99
C GLY A 127 -19.02 0.97 7.13
N ASN A 128 -20.07 0.80 6.32
CA ASN A 128 -20.15 -0.33 5.38
C ASN A 128 -19.07 -0.24 4.29
N PHE A 129 -18.76 0.99 3.87
CA PHE A 129 -17.68 1.23 2.93
C PHE A 129 -16.32 0.97 3.56
N ALA A 130 -16.08 1.37 4.79
CA ALA A 130 -14.85 1.12 5.53
C ALA A 130 -14.61 -0.39 5.73
N ALA A 131 -15.64 -1.15 6.06
CA ALA A 131 -15.56 -2.61 6.13
C ALA A 131 -15.19 -3.23 4.76
N MET A 132 -15.76 -2.72 3.65
CA MET A 132 -15.37 -3.14 2.30
C MET A 132 -13.92 -2.75 1.98
N MET A 133 -13.46 -1.56 2.38
CA MET A 133 -12.06 -1.14 2.20
C MET A 133 -11.11 -2.12 2.88
N THR A 134 -11.39 -2.52 4.12
CA THR A 134 -10.57 -3.49 4.88
C THR A 134 -10.63 -4.87 4.26
N HIS A 135 -11.82 -5.31 3.81
CA HIS A 135 -11.96 -6.59 3.11
C HIS A 135 -11.12 -6.64 1.83
N VAL A 136 -11.26 -5.63 0.96
CA VAL A 136 -10.47 -5.55 -0.29
C VAL A 136 -8.98 -5.36 0.00
N ALA A 137 -8.60 -4.62 1.06
CA ALA A 137 -7.22 -4.51 1.49
C ALA A 137 -6.61 -5.90 1.77
N ASN A 138 -7.32 -6.76 2.51
CA ASN A 138 -6.89 -8.13 2.75
C ASN A 138 -6.79 -8.95 1.46
N GLU A 139 -7.76 -8.80 0.53
CA GLU A 139 -7.73 -9.51 -0.75
C GLU A 139 -6.52 -9.14 -1.62
N ILE A 140 -6.11 -7.87 -1.63
CA ILE A 140 -4.92 -7.42 -2.36
C ILE A 140 -3.61 -7.56 -1.57
N GLY A 141 -3.66 -8.18 -0.38
CA GLY A 141 -2.47 -8.59 0.38
C GLY A 141 -1.97 -7.60 1.42
N LEU A 142 -2.76 -6.60 1.82
CA LEU A 142 -2.42 -5.70 2.93
C LEU A 142 -2.68 -6.42 4.27
N GLN A 143 -1.63 -6.89 4.90
CA GLN A 143 -1.75 -7.77 6.08
C GLN A 143 -1.93 -7.01 7.40
N HIS A 144 -1.58 -5.72 7.44
CA HIS A 144 -1.55 -4.90 8.65
C HIS A 144 -2.35 -3.61 8.47
N THR A 145 -3.45 -3.68 7.68
CA THR A 145 -4.27 -2.51 7.38
C THR A 145 -5.71 -2.73 7.80
N ASN A 146 -6.22 -1.80 8.61
CA ASN A 146 -7.62 -1.69 8.96
C ASN A 146 -8.12 -0.27 8.65
N PHE A 147 -9.22 -0.16 7.92
CA PHE A 147 -9.86 1.11 7.59
C PHE A 147 -11.16 1.27 8.39
N GLU A 148 -11.31 2.41 9.05
CA GLU A 148 -12.50 2.77 9.85
C GLU A 148 -13.38 3.84 9.20
N ASN A 149 -12.84 4.53 8.19
CA ASN A 149 -13.55 5.54 7.41
C ASN A 149 -12.90 5.74 6.04
N SER A 150 -13.59 6.45 5.15
CA SER A 150 -13.16 6.70 3.76
C SER A 150 -12.05 7.75 3.61
N SER A 151 -11.79 8.54 4.64
CA SER A 151 -10.99 9.77 4.53
C SER A 151 -9.66 9.71 5.25
N GLY A 152 -9.49 8.80 6.23
CA GLY A 152 -8.35 8.72 7.12
C GLY A 152 -8.41 9.73 8.28
N LEU A 153 -9.60 10.18 8.63
CA LEU A 153 -9.82 10.94 9.86
C LEU A 153 -9.47 10.08 11.09
N PRO A 154 -9.05 10.68 12.20
CA PRO A 154 -8.55 9.95 13.35
C PRO A 154 -9.54 8.92 13.91
N ASN A 155 -9.07 7.70 14.05
CA ASN A 155 -9.67 6.59 14.78
C ASN A 155 -8.50 5.70 15.21
N ASP A 156 -8.52 5.16 16.42
CA ASP A 156 -7.36 4.44 16.98
C ASP A 156 -7.12 3.09 16.30
N ASP A 157 -8.16 2.47 15.75
CA ASP A 157 -8.07 1.21 15.01
C ASP A 157 -7.78 1.41 13.51
N HIS A 158 -7.74 2.67 13.03
CA HIS A 158 -7.46 3.01 11.64
C HIS A 158 -5.95 3.01 11.38
N MET A 159 -5.40 1.86 11.08
CA MET A 159 -3.95 1.62 11.02
C MET A 159 -3.53 1.04 9.69
N SER A 160 -2.27 1.27 9.33
CA SER A 160 -1.60 0.67 8.18
C SER A 160 -0.07 0.69 8.36
N THR A 161 0.67 0.21 7.37
CA THR A 161 2.13 0.21 7.34
C THR A 161 2.66 0.85 6.06
N ALA A 162 3.94 1.24 6.02
CA ALA A 162 4.54 1.75 4.79
C ALA A 162 4.54 0.69 3.68
N ARG A 163 4.68 -0.58 4.04
CA ARG A 163 4.59 -1.71 3.11
C ARG A 163 3.20 -1.85 2.52
N ASP A 164 2.16 -1.85 3.33
CA ASP A 164 0.79 -2.01 2.87
C ASP A 164 0.35 -0.83 2.00
N ILE A 165 0.72 0.40 2.37
CA ILE A 165 0.46 1.58 1.55
C ILE A 165 1.19 1.51 0.20
N ALA A 166 2.42 0.98 0.16
CA ALA A 166 3.12 0.75 -1.10
C ALA A 166 2.40 -0.30 -1.95
N LEU A 167 2.00 -1.43 -1.37
CA LEU A 167 1.23 -2.48 -2.05
C LEU A 167 -0.08 -1.94 -2.63
N LEU A 168 -0.85 -1.20 -1.84
CA LEU A 168 -2.09 -0.55 -2.29
C LEU A 168 -1.84 0.39 -3.47
N SER A 169 -0.81 1.22 -3.38
CA SER A 169 -0.48 2.17 -4.44
C SER A 169 -0.05 1.47 -5.73
N MET A 170 0.73 0.39 -5.62
CA MET A 170 1.11 -0.45 -6.76
C MET A 170 -0.10 -1.17 -7.35
N ALA A 171 -1.05 -1.61 -6.52
CA ALA A 171 -2.30 -2.21 -6.98
C ALA A 171 -3.14 -1.22 -7.79
N VAL A 172 -3.25 0.06 -7.36
CA VAL A 172 -3.91 1.11 -8.16
C VAL A 172 -3.26 1.24 -9.54
N TYR A 173 -1.91 1.31 -9.58
CA TYR A 173 -1.18 1.46 -10.85
C TYR A 173 -1.40 0.27 -11.80
N LYS A 174 -1.39 -0.95 -11.24
CA LYS A 174 -1.50 -2.18 -12.03
C LYS A 174 -2.93 -2.47 -12.52
N HIS A 175 -3.91 -2.25 -11.65
CA HIS A 175 -5.30 -2.58 -11.94
C HIS A 175 -6.02 -1.47 -12.72
N PHE A 176 -5.63 -0.21 -12.50
CA PHE A 176 -6.35 0.95 -13.03
C PHE A 176 -5.40 1.99 -13.66
N PRO A 177 -4.50 1.60 -14.59
CA PRO A 177 -3.49 2.49 -15.16
C PRO A 177 -4.09 3.70 -15.88
N GLN A 178 -5.29 3.58 -16.47
CA GLN A 178 -6.01 4.66 -17.16
C GLN A 178 -6.43 5.80 -16.22
N TYR A 179 -6.59 5.52 -14.91
CA TYR A 179 -6.96 6.53 -13.91
C TYR A 179 -5.75 7.08 -13.14
N TRP A 180 -4.54 6.56 -13.38
CA TRP A 180 -3.32 7.03 -12.72
C TRP A 180 -3.09 8.52 -12.89
N LYS A 181 -3.47 9.07 -14.04
CA LYS A 181 -3.35 10.50 -14.39
C LYS A 181 -3.91 11.45 -13.32
N TYR A 182 -4.92 11.04 -12.54
CA TYR A 182 -5.54 11.91 -11.54
C TYR A 182 -4.59 12.23 -10.36
N PHE A 183 -3.66 11.35 -10.05
CA PHE A 183 -2.68 11.56 -8.97
C PHE A 183 -1.57 12.55 -9.36
N GLY A 184 -1.30 12.73 -10.64
CA GLY A 184 -0.31 13.65 -11.19
C GLY A 184 -0.81 15.09 -11.41
N ILE A 185 -2.09 15.37 -11.18
CA ILE A 185 -2.68 16.70 -11.35
C ILE A 185 -2.09 17.65 -10.31
N LYS A 186 -1.41 18.72 -10.76
CA LYS A 186 -0.81 19.74 -9.89
C LYS A 186 -1.85 20.71 -9.34
N THR A 187 -2.74 21.20 -10.21
CA THR A 187 -3.79 22.14 -9.85
C THR A 187 -5.09 21.74 -10.55
N TRP A 188 -6.20 22.00 -9.88
CA TRP A 188 -7.52 21.73 -10.38
C TRP A 188 -8.47 22.85 -9.94
N THR A 189 -9.31 23.34 -10.84
CA THR A 189 -10.29 24.41 -10.57
C THR A 189 -11.68 23.81 -10.51
N TYR A 190 -12.40 24.11 -9.43
CA TYR A 190 -13.79 23.69 -9.21
C TYR A 190 -14.60 24.87 -8.68
N ASN A 191 -15.74 25.16 -9.31
CA ASN A 191 -16.61 26.29 -8.97
C ASN A 191 -15.82 27.61 -8.77
N GLY A 192 -14.93 27.94 -9.71
CA GLY A 192 -14.11 29.16 -9.70
C GLY A 192 -12.96 29.19 -8.71
N LYS A 193 -12.80 28.15 -7.86
CA LYS A 193 -11.70 28.06 -6.89
C LYS A 193 -10.65 27.06 -7.36
N THR A 194 -9.38 27.48 -7.37
CA THR A 194 -8.24 26.62 -7.72
C THR A 194 -7.66 25.97 -6.48
N TYR A 195 -7.47 24.64 -6.56
CA TYR A 195 -6.87 23.79 -5.55
C TYR A 195 -5.52 23.29 -6.03
N THR A 196 -4.53 23.28 -5.14
CA THR A 196 -3.17 22.80 -5.42
C THR A 196 -2.93 21.46 -4.73
N ASN A 197 -2.29 20.53 -5.44
CA ASN A 197 -1.92 19.23 -4.90
C ASN A 197 -0.91 19.37 -3.74
N GLY A 198 -1.14 18.63 -2.67
CA GLY A 198 -0.26 18.63 -1.50
C GLY A 198 1.11 17.96 -1.73
N ASN A 199 1.28 17.22 -2.82
CA ASN A 199 2.55 16.62 -3.22
C ASN A 199 3.45 17.65 -3.90
N ARG A 200 4.40 18.21 -3.15
CA ARG A 200 5.32 19.25 -3.62
C ARG A 200 6.37 18.74 -4.63
N LEU A 201 6.48 17.44 -4.85
CA LEU A 201 7.39 16.88 -5.84
C LEU A 201 6.84 16.96 -7.26
N LEU A 202 5.52 17.13 -7.43
CA LEU A 202 4.89 17.26 -8.75
C LEU A 202 5.41 18.48 -9.50
N GLY A 203 6.08 18.22 -10.63
CA GLY A 203 6.70 19.24 -11.47
C GLY A 203 7.99 19.84 -10.92
N VAL A 204 8.52 19.31 -9.82
CA VAL A 204 9.79 19.70 -9.21
C VAL A 204 10.78 18.53 -9.27
N TYR A 205 10.37 17.34 -8.83
CA TYR A 205 11.22 16.14 -8.93
C TYR A 205 11.06 15.52 -10.32
N PRO A 206 12.15 15.29 -11.07
CA PRO A 206 12.09 14.77 -12.43
C PRO A 206 11.37 13.42 -12.51
N GLY A 207 10.36 13.36 -13.36
CA GLY A 207 9.53 12.18 -13.58
C GLY A 207 8.45 11.94 -12.51
N CYS A 208 8.29 12.84 -11.52
CA CYS A 208 7.24 12.68 -10.51
C CYS A 208 5.85 12.78 -11.14
N ASP A 209 5.03 11.73 -10.95
CA ASP A 209 3.69 11.56 -11.55
C ASP A 209 2.59 11.21 -10.51
N GLY A 210 2.93 11.21 -9.22
CA GLY A 210 2.00 10.94 -8.11
C GLY A 210 2.66 11.03 -6.73
N MET A 211 1.98 10.74 -5.65
CA MET A 211 0.63 10.20 -5.60
C MET A 211 -0.22 10.95 -4.56
N LYS A 212 0.01 10.74 -3.26
CA LYS A 212 -0.91 11.23 -2.22
C LYS A 212 -0.18 11.63 -0.95
N THR A 213 -0.66 12.72 -0.31
CA THR A 213 -0.20 13.19 1.00
C THR A 213 -1.18 12.85 2.10
N GLY A 214 -0.68 12.73 3.33
CA GLY A 214 -1.46 12.57 4.55
C GLY A 214 -0.93 13.44 5.68
N PHE A 215 -1.84 13.87 6.57
CA PHE A 215 -1.50 14.56 7.80
C PHE A 215 -2.64 14.44 8.83
N THR A 216 -2.28 14.12 10.02
CA THR A 216 -3.04 14.36 11.27
C THR A 216 -2.01 14.63 12.39
N ASN A 217 -2.45 15.14 13.53
CA ASN A 217 -1.55 15.32 14.67
C ASN A 217 -0.90 13.99 15.12
N LYS A 218 -1.67 12.87 15.08
CA LYS A 218 -1.16 11.54 15.44
C LYS A 218 -0.25 10.94 14.36
N SER A 219 -0.62 11.06 13.08
CA SER A 219 0.16 10.50 11.96
C SER A 219 1.42 11.29 11.63
N LYS A 220 1.48 12.58 11.98
CA LYS A 220 2.43 13.54 11.40
C LYS A 220 2.29 13.60 9.87
N TYR A 221 3.32 14.02 9.15
CA TYR A 221 3.27 14.23 7.70
C TYR A 221 3.69 12.97 6.94
N SER A 222 2.83 12.52 6.03
CA SER A 222 3.06 11.31 5.22
C SER A 222 2.91 11.62 3.72
N LEU A 223 3.60 10.84 2.89
CA LEU A 223 3.59 10.98 1.43
C LEU A 223 3.84 9.63 0.77
N VAL A 224 3.03 9.31 -0.20
CA VAL A 224 3.39 8.41 -1.27
C VAL A 224 3.82 9.26 -2.46
N ALA A 225 5.07 9.13 -2.90
CA ALA A 225 5.60 9.77 -4.09
C ALA A 225 5.98 8.71 -5.13
N THR A 226 5.65 8.96 -6.39
CA THR A 226 6.04 8.11 -7.50
C THR A 226 6.78 8.90 -8.55
N ALA A 227 7.71 8.24 -9.23
CA ALA A 227 8.45 8.88 -10.32
C ALA A 227 8.85 7.86 -11.37
N LYS A 228 8.69 8.24 -12.64
CA LYS A 228 9.08 7.44 -13.80
C LYS A 228 10.27 8.08 -14.51
N ARG A 229 11.33 7.28 -14.69
CA ARG A 229 12.52 7.68 -15.46
C ARG A 229 12.92 6.55 -16.38
N THR A 230 13.16 6.87 -17.64
CA THR A 230 13.43 5.86 -18.66
C THR A 230 12.30 4.82 -18.65
N ASN A 231 12.60 3.57 -18.43
CA ASN A 231 11.62 2.47 -18.35
C ASN A 231 11.43 1.95 -16.91
N ARG A 232 11.76 2.75 -15.90
CA ARG A 232 11.63 2.36 -14.48
C ARG A 232 10.68 3.31 -13.76
N HIS A 233 9.75 2.74 -13.02
CA HIS A 233 8.77 3.48 -12.24
C HIS A 233 8.89 3.11 -10.77
N LEU A 234 9.28 4.07 -9.93
CA LEU A 234 9.51 3.86 -8.51
C LEU A 234 8.41 4.50 -7.67
N ILE A 235 8.15 3.87 -6.53
CA ILE A 235 7.32 4.38 -5.45
C ILE A 235 8.18 4.57 -4.20
N ALA A 236 8.01 5.71 -3.53
CA ALA A 236 8.56 5.98 -2.20
C ALA A 236 7.41 6.32 -1.25
N VAL A 237 7.29 5.55 -0.17
CA VAL A 237 6.36 5.81 0.93
C VAL A 237 7.14 6.38 2.09
N VAL A 238 6.70 7.53 2.63
CA VAL A 238 7.23 8.19 3.82
C VAL A 238 6.09 8.36 4.82
N LEU A 239 6.22 7.80 6.01
CA LEU A 239 5.24 7.93 7.09
C LEU A 239 5.84 8.68 8.27
N GLY A 240 5.08 9.59 8.84
CA GLY A 240 5.38 10.22 10.12
C GLY A 240 6.52 11.23 10.11
N ALA A 241 6.77 11.94 9.02
CA ALA A 241 7.75 13.03 8.98
C ALA A 241 7.29 14.21 9.83
N GLU A 242 8.25 14.93 10.44
CA GLU A 242 7.94 16.00 11.40
C GLU A 242 7.24 17.21 10.76
N ASN A 243 7.56 17.54 9.51
CA ASN A 243 6.94 18.63 8.78
C ASN A 243 6.88 18.39 7.26
N LYS A 244 6.25 19.31 6.52
CA LYS A 244 6.06 19.22 5.06
C LYS A 244 7.37 19.22 4.29
N ASP A 245 8.37 19.94 4.77
CA ASP A 245 9.65 20.10 4.07
C ASP A 245 10.52 18.85 4.27
N ILE A 246 10.62 18.34 5.49
CA ILE A 246 11.27 17.07 5.81
C ILE A 246 10.62 15.93 5.02
N ARG A 247 9.29 15.85 4.98
CA ARG A 247 8.56 14.87 4.20
C ARG A 247 8.96 14.87 2.72
N ALA A 248 9.05 16.05 2.11
CA ALA A 248 9.44 16.17 0.70
C ALA A 248 10.92 15.82 0.49
N GLN A 249 11.82 16.26 1.38
CA GLN A 249 13.24 15.93 1.33
C GLN A 249 13.48 14.42 1.49
N VAL A 250 12.82 13.77 2.44
CA VAL A 250 12.92 12.32 2.66
C VAL A 250 12.42 11.57 1.43
N ALA A 251 11.28 11.93 0.87
CA ALA A 251 10.75 11.28 -0.33
C ALA A 251 11.70 11.43 -1.54
N THR A 252 12.26 12.63 -1.73
CA THR A 252 13.29 12.90 -2.76
C THR A 252 14.52 12.01 -2.57
N ARG A 253 15.04 11.95 -1.34
CA ARG A 253 16.18 11.11 -0.99
C ARG A 253 15.90 9.63 -1.25
N MET A 254 14.73 9.15 -0.85
CA MET A 254 14.31 7.76 -1.06
C MET A 254 14.23 7.41 -2.53
N LEU A 255 13.60 8.23 -3.36
CA LEU A 255 13.55 8.04 -4.81
C LEU A 255 14.97 8.04 -5.43
N ASN A 256 15.86 8.94 -4.99
CA ASN A 256 17.25 8.99 -5.46
C ASN A 256 18.02 7.71 -5.09
N ILE A 257 17.86 7.20 -3.87
CA ILE A 257 18.42 5.91 -3.45
C ILE A 257 17.91 4.78 -4.35
N GLY A 258 16.60 4.73 -4.60
CA GLY A 258 15.99 3.73 -5.47
C GLY A 258 16.53 3.78 -6.88
N PHE A 259 16.54 4.92 -7.54
CA PHE A 259 17.09 5.09 -8.89
C PHE A 259 18.57 4.79 -8.96
N GLY A 260 19.35 5.20 -7.94
CA GLY A 260 20.78 4.85 -7.86
C GLY A 260 21.02 3.35 -7.79
N LYS A 261 20.22 2.60 -7.01
CA LYS A 261 20.37 1.14 -6.88
C LYS A 261 20.05 0.38 -8.16
N ILE A 262 19.25 0.92 -9.05
CA ILE A 262 18.90 0.30 -10.34
C ILE A 262 19.67 0.90 -11.53
N GLY A 263 20.71 1.69 -11.26
CA GLY A 263 21.59 2.25 -12.31
C GLY A 263 20.96 3.38 -13.14
N VAL A 264 19.86 3.96 -12.69
CA VAL A 264 19.24 5.15 -13.31
C VAL A 264 19.72 6.38 -12.55
N GLY A 265 20.37 7.33 -13.23
CA GLY A 265 21.01 8.48 -12.58
C GLY A 265 20.11 9.26 -11.63
N SER A 266 20.68 9.69 -10.51
CA SER A 266 20.00 10.60 -9.54
C SER A 266 19.68 11.94 -10.18
N ALA A 267 18.60 12.60 -9.73
CA ALA A 267 18.34 13.98 -10.13
C ALA A 267 19.34 14.90 -9.41
N THR A 268 20.30 15.43 -10.14
CA THR A 268 21.45 16.17 -9.59
C THR A 268 21.14 17.57 -9.02
N ASN A 269 19.90 18.05 -9.10
CA ASN A 269 19.58 19.46 -8.81
C ASN A 269 18.69 19.68 -7.56
N TYR A 270 18.63 18.74 -6.63
CA TYR A 270 18.05 19.02 -5.32
C TYR A 270 19.20 19.18 -4.33
N SER A 271 19.66 20.41 -4.14
CA SER A 271 20.71 20.75 -3.16
C SER A 271 20.20 20.46 -1.76
N THR A 272 20.62 19.33 -1.20
CA THR A 272 20.60 19.09 0.23
C THR A 272 21.86 19.68 0.82
N SER A 273 21.80 20.94 1.24
CA SER A 273 22.79 21.45 2.18
C SER A 273 22.49 20.83 3.56
N GLN A 274 22.96 19.62 3.74
CA GLN A 274 23.47 19.02 4.97
C GLN A 274 23.81 17.55 4.70
N THR A 275 25.10 17.29 4.61
CA THR A 275 25.67 15.94 4.55
C THR A 275 25.59 15.35 5.96
N GLN A 276 24.62 14.47 6.20
CA GLN A 276 24.67 13.57 7.35
C GLN A 276 25.21 12.22 6.88
N THR A 277 26.31 11.84 7.51
CA THR A 277 26.97 10.53 7.35
C THR A 277 26.03 9.42 7.84
N TYR A 278 25.61 8.54 6.91
CA TYR A 278 24.83 7.36 7.21
C TYR A 278 25.74 6.22 7.64
N HIS A 279 25.45 5.63 8.79
CA HIS A 279 25.99 4.33 9.14
C HIS A 279 25.35 3.26 8.25
N LYS A 280 26.24 2.49 7.61
CA LYS A 280 25.91 1.37 6.75
C LYS A 280 25.46 0.21 7.63
N GLU A 281 24.16 0.02 7.82
CA GLU A 281 23.66 -1.24 8.35
C GLU A 281 23.77 -2.30 7.25
N THR A 282 24.42 -3.42 7.58
CA THR A 282 24.47 -4.62 6.75
C THR A 282 23.05 -5.10 6.46
N PRO A 283 22.73 -5.50 5.24
CA PRO A 283 21.38 -5.94 4.90
C PRO A 283 21.07 -7.23 5.66
N SER A 284 20.16 -7.13 6.61
CA SER A 284 19.44 -8.30 7.12
C SER A 284 18.70 -8.91 5.95
N SER A 285 18.82 -10.23 5.81
CA SER A 285 18.31 -11.05 4.71
C SER A 285 16.95 -10.57 4.21
N ALA A 286 16.92 -10.09 2.97
CA ALA A 286 15.73 -9.61 2.31
C ALA A 286 14.73 -10.76 2.15
N ASN A 287 13.62 -10.69 2.89
CA ASN A 287 12.42 -11.37 2.45
C ASN A 287 11.89 -10.61 1.22
N PRO A 288 11.86 -11.23 0.04
CA PRO A 288 11.32 -10.58 -1.14
C PRO A 288 9.83 -10.29 -0.91
N VAL A 289 9.42 -9.06 -1.21
CA VAL A 289 8.01 -8.79 -1.54
C VAL A 289 7.67 -9.79 -2.64
N ALA A 290 6.63 -10.59 -2.41
CA ALA A 290 6.25 -11.66 -3.32
C ALA A 290 6.32 -11.17 -4.77
N LYS A 291 7.12 -11.85 -5.58
CA LYS A 291 7.20 -11.62 -7.02
C LYS A 291 5.77 -11.66 -7.56
N TYR A 292 5.29 -10.56 -8.10
CA TYR A 292 4.15 -10.58 -8.99
C TYR A 292 4.60 -11.28 -10.27
N ALA A 293 4.46 -12.60 -10.30
CA ALA A 293 4.74 -13.36 -11.49
C ALA A 293 3.67 -13.05 -12.54
N THR A 294 4.11 -12.74 -13.74
CA THR A 294 3.32 -12.93 -14.96
C THR A 294 2.70 -14.33 -14.95
N PRO A 295 1.49 -14.53 -15.50
CA PRO A 295 0.89 -15.86 -15.53
C PRO A 295 1.86 -16.82 -16.20
N ALA A 296 2.24 -17.87 -15.47
CA ALA A 296 3.02 -18.96 -16.02
C ALA A 296 2.16 -19.72 -17.02
N PRO A 297 2.74 -20.21 -18.13
CA PRO A 297 2.02 -21.06 -19.06
C PRO A 297 1.51 -22.30 -18.32
N SER A 298 0.27 -22.69 -18.61
CA SER A 298 -0.39 -23.88 -18.12
C SER A 298 0.41 -25.12 -18.54
N ASN A 299 1.24 -25.65 -17.64
CA ASN A 299 1.69 -27.02 -17.76
C ASN A 299 0.65 -27.93 -17.12
N THR A 300 -0.18 -28.55 -17.94
CA THR A 300 -0.99 -29.70 -17.56
C THR A 300 -0.06 -30.89 -17.33
N THR A 301 0.37 -31.08 -16.11
CA THR A 301 0.98 -32.35 -15.68
C THR A 301 -0.14 -33.34 -15.42
N HIS A 302 -0.19 -34.42 -16.20
CA HIS A 302 -1.03 -35.58 -15.93
C HIS A 302 -0.56 -36.27 -14.65
N TYR A 303 -1.39 -36.25 -13.62
CA TYR A 303 -1.13 -36.97 -12.38
C TYR A 303 -1.56 -38.44 -12.51
N ALA A 304 -0.76 -39.32 -11.91
CA ALA A 304 -1.06 -40.76 -11.90
C ALA A 304 -2.38 -41.01 -11.12
N SER A 305 -3.19 -41.93 -11.64
CA SER A 305 -4.42 -42.39 -11.01
C SER A 305 -4.15 -42.91 -9.60
N GLY A 306 -4.76 -42.30 -8.58
CA GLY A 306 -4.68 -42.73 -7.18
C GLY A 306 -3.93 -41.75 -6.22
N SER A 307 -3.58 -40.56 -6.65
CA SER A 307 -2.94 -39.56 -5.78
C SER A 307 -3.98 -38.66 -5.08
N VAL A 308 -3.82 -38.53 -3.77
CA VAL A 308 -4.62 -37.68 -2.91
C VAL A 308 -4.06 -36.25 -2.93
N GLY A 309 -4.91 -35.26 -2.68
CA GLY A 309 -4.50 -33.87 -2.55
C GLY A 309 -5.15 -33.19 -1.37
N VAL A 310 -4.61 -32.00 -1.03
CA VAL A 310 -5.17 -31.12 0.02
C VAL A 310 -5.47 -29.77 -0.59
N GLN A 311 -6.71 -29.28 -0.47
CA GLN A 311 -7.10 -27.95 -0.90
C GLN A 311 -7.26 -27.04 0.32
N CYS A 312 -6.56 -25.89 0.30
CA CYS A 312 -6.50 -24.93 1.39
C CYS A 312 -7.05 -23.54 1.00
N GLY A 313 -8.17 -23.54 0.32
CA GLY A 313 -8.89 -22.35 -0.06
C GLY A 313 -9.18 -22.24 -1.56
N ALA A 314 -10.13 -21.36 -1.89
CA ALA A 314 -10.48 -20.95 -3.25
C ALA A 314 -10.79 -19.46 -3.23
N PHE A 315 -10.16 -18.69 -4.13
CA PHE A 315 -10.13 -17.22 -4.09
C PHE A 315 -10.52 -16.66 -5.45
N SER A 316 -11.24 -15.54 -5.46
CA SER A 316 -11.57 -14.81 -6.69
C SER A 316 -10.37 -14.01 -7.23
N VAL A 317 -9.36 -13.75 -6.38
CA VAL A 317 -8.17 -12.97 -6.71
C VAL A 317 -6.93 -13.85 -6.61
N TYR A 318 -6.08 -13.85 -7.66
CA TYR A 318 -4.86 -14.66 -7.72
C TYR A 318 -3.89 -14.38 -6.57
N ASN A 319 -3.73 -13.11 -6.17
CA ASN A 319 -2.84 -12.74 -5.07
C ASN A 319 -3.29 -13.30 -3.72
N SER A 320 -4.61 -13.41 -3.48
CA SER A 320 -5.14 -14.05 -2.27
C SER A 320 -4.77 -15.53 -2.23
N ALA A 321 -4.84 -16.19 -3.39
CA ALA A 321 -4.38 -17.57 -3.53
C ALA A 321 -2.86 -17.70 -3.30
N GLN A 322 -2.04 -16.74 -3.80
CA GLN A 322 -0.60 -16.73 -3.56
C GLN A 322 -0.26 -16.56 -2.07
N ASN A 323 -0.93 -15.63 -1.38
CA ASN A 323 -0.73 -15.42 0.05
C ASN A 323 -1.11 -16.67 0.85
N GLN A 324 -2.22 -17.32 0.48
CA GLN A 324 -2.62 -18.58 1.10
C GLN A 324 -1.64 -19.70 0.79
N SER A 325 -1.14 -19.81 -0.45
CA SER A 325 -0.10 -20.76 -0.84
C SER A 325 1.16 -20.62 0.02
N GLN A 326 1.61 -19.38 0.26
CA GLN A 326 2.77 -19.13 1.11
C GLN A 326 2.52 -19.51 2.58
N LYS A 327 1.33 -19.25 3.12
CA LYS A 327 0.95 -19.66 4.47
C LYS A 327 0.92 -21.19 4.58
N VAL A 328 0.34 -21.87 3.59
CA VAL A 328 0.28 -23.33 3.54
C VAL A 328 1.69 -23.92 3.46
N TYR A 329 2.56 -23.38 2.61
CA TYR A 329 3.96 -23.81 2.55
C TYR A 329 4.66 -23.67 3.91
N THR A 330 4.53 -22.52 4.54
CA THR A 330 5.15 -22.25 5.86
C THR A 330 4.63 -23.19 6.94
N ALA A 331 3.35 -23.51 6.93
CA ALA A 331 2.71 -24.38 7.93
C ALA A 331 2.99 -25.86 7.70
N THR A 332 3.10 -26.31 6.44
CA THR A 332 3.09 -27.73 6.09
C THR A 332 4.42 -28.25 5.54
N GLY A 333 5.28 -27.36 5.04
CA GLY A 333 6.51 -27.71 4.30
C GLY A 333 6.26 -28.21 2.87
N PHE A 334 5.01 -28.40 2.45
CA PHE A 334 4.65 -28.78 1.08
C PHE A 334 4.50 -27.53 0.20
N ASN A 335 4.88 -27.64 -1.07
CA ASN A 335 4.76 -26.54 -2.04
C ASN A 335 3.40 -26.59 -2.73
N PRO A 336 2.43 -25.70 -2.40
CA PRO A 336 1.10 -25.74 -3.02
C PRO A 336 1.13 -25.15 -4.43
N GLU A 337 0.29 -25.67 -5.28
CA GLU A 337 -0.03 -25.15 -6.62
C GLU A 337 -1.27 -24.27 -6.57
N ILE A 338 -1.30 -23.23 -7.40
CA ILE A 338 -2.49 -22.40 -7.60
C ILE A 338 -3.09 -22.75 -8.95
N GLN A 339 -4.31 -23.29 -8.94
CA GLN A 339 -5.03 -23.71 -10.12
C GLN A 339 -6.31 -22.88 -10.28
N GLN A 340 -6.52 -22.29 -11.46
CA GLN A 340 -7.79 -21.61 -11.77
C GLN A 340 -8.81 -22.64 -12.25
N ASN A 341 -10.02 -22.63 -11.69
CA ASN A 341 -11.12 -23.47 -12.14
C ASN A 341 -11.97 -22.78 -13.21
N GLU A 342 -12.92 -23.50 -13.78
CA GLU A 342 -13.83 -23.03 -14.85
C GLU A 342 -14.71 -21.83 -14.42
N SER A 343 -14.98 -21.68 -13.12
CA SER A 343 -15.70 -20.53 -12.56
C SER A 343 -14.80 -19.34 -12.23
N GLY A 344 -13.52 -19.37 -12.63
CA GLY A 344 -12.56 -18.27 -12.46
C GLY A 344 -11.90 -18.20 -11.07
N LEU A 345 -12.21 -19.12 -10.14
CA LEU A 345 -11.61 -19.14 -8.82
C LEU A 345 -10.23 -19.80 -8.82
N TYR A 346 -9.29 -19.21 -8.09
CA TYR A 346 -7.94 -19.73 -7.86
C TYR A 346 -7.93 -20.63 -6.63
N ARG A 347 -7.69 -21.93 -6.82
CA ARG A 347 -7.62 -22.93 -5.75
C ARG A 347 -6.19 -23.18 -5.35
N VAL A 348 -5.92 -23.18 -4.04
CA VAL A 348 -4.59 -23.50 -3.47
C VAL A 348 -4.59 -24.98 -3.10
N ARG A 349 -3.76 -25.78 -3.77
CA ARG A 349 -3.75 -27.24 -3.68
C ARG A 349 -2.35 -27.81 -3.52
N ILE A 350 -2.22 -28.80 -2.64
CA ILE A 350 -1.09 -29.72 -2.60
C ILE A 350 -1.56 -30.98 -3.31
N ASN A 351 -0.94 -31.35 -4.42
CA ASN A 351 -1.35 -32.48 -5.25
C ASN A 351 -0.34 -33.63 -5.19
N GLY A 352 -0.78 -34.86 -5.49
CA GLY A 352 0.10 -35.99 -5.74
C GLY A 352 0.84 -36.52 -4.50
N ILE A 353 0.23 -36.42 -3.32
CA ILE A 353 0.81 -36.90 -2.05
C ILE A 353 0.07 -38.13 -1.55
N SER A 354 0.70 -38.87 -0.62
CA SER A 354 0.06 -40.04 0.02
C SER A 354 -1.06 -39.60 0.97
N GLU A 355 -2.00 -40.48 1.29
CA GLU A 355 -3.08 -40.25 2.25
C GLU A 355 -2.54 -39.80 3.63
N SER A 356 -1.48 -40.43 4.13
CA SER A 356 -0.85 -40.05 5.40
C SER A 356 -0.20 -38.69 5.33
N ALA A 357 0.43 -38.32 4.21
CA ALA A 357 1.01 -37.00 4.00
C ALA A 357 -0.08 -35.92 3.89
N ALA A 358 -1.22 -36.23 3.24
CA ALA A 358 -2.37 -35.32 3.16
C ALA A 358 -2.97 -35.05 4.54
N GLN A 359 -3.13 -36.09 5.38
CA GLN A 359 -3.62 -35.92 6.73
C GLN A 359 -2.65 -35.09 7.60
N ASN A 360 -1.34 -35.32 7.47
CA ASN A 360 -0.32 -34.54 8.18
C ASN A 360 -0.32 -33.06 7.73
N ALA A 361 -0.40 -32.81 6.41
CA ALA A 361 -0.49 -31.46 5.88
C ALA A 361 -1.75 -30.73 6.37
N LYS A 362 -2.91 -31.40 6.36
CA LYS A 362 -4.17 -30.85 6.88
C LYS A 362 -4.05 -30.50 8.37
N ASN A 363 -3.49 -31.39 9.20
CA ASN A 363 -3.32 -31.16 10.63
C ASN A 363 -2.37 -29.99 10.90
N ALA A 364 -1.24 -29.91 10.17
CA ALA A 364 -0.27 -28.82 10.28
C ALA A 364 -0.87 -27.47 9.85
N ALA A 365 -1.64 -27.45 8.78
CA ALA A 365 -2.36 -26.27 8.33
C ALA A 365 -3.39 -25.79 9.38
N SER A 366 -4.20 -26.72 9.92
CA SER A 366 -5.21 -26.42 10.94
C SER A 366 -4.59 -25.88 12.23
N ALA A 367 -3.44 -26.40 12.66
CA ALA A 367 -2.70 -25.87 13.81
C ALA A 367 -2.22 -24.42 13.63
N ASN A 368 -2.15 -23.94 12.39
CA ASN A 368 -1.81 -22.56 12.02
C ASN A 368 -3.03 -21.74 11.56
N GLY A 369 -4.25 -22.18 11.89
CA GLY A 369 -5.49 -21.46 11.57
C GLY A 369 -5.86 -21.47 10.08
N ILE A 370 -5.38 -22.47 9.31
CA ILE A 370 -5.66 -22.61 7.89
C ILE A 370 -6.62 -23.80 7.67
N ASP A 371 -7.81 -23.50 7.16
CA ASP A 371 -8.79 -24.53 6.83
C ASP A 371 -8.43 -25.21 5.51
N CYS A 372 -8.26 -26.54 5.57
CA CYS A 372 -7.97 -27.37 4.42
C CYS A 372 -8.84 -28.63 4.43
N TYR A 373 -9.14 -29.16 3.24
CA TYR A 373 -9.78 -30.46 3.08
C TYR A 373 -9.02 -31.37 2.12
N ILE A 374 -9.08 -32.68 2.38
CA ILE A 374 -8.47 -33.70 1.53
C ILE A 374 -9.44 -33.99 0.38
N PHE A 375 -8.91 -34.15 -0.83
CA PHE A 375 -9.67 -34.58 -2.02
C PHE A 375 -8.92 -35.71 -2.72
N HIS A 376 -9.70 -36.56 -3.41
CA HIS A 376 -9.25 -37.75 -4.12
C HIS A 376 -9.40 -37.59 -5.62
#